data_7238624483e1649924a6cfe3cffc7c7e
#
_entry.id   7238624483e1649924a6cfe3cffc7c7e
#
_cell.length_a   1.000
_cell.length_b   1.000
_cell.length_c   1.000
_cell.angle_alpha   90.00
_cell.angle_beta   90.00
_cell.angle_gamma   90.00
#
_symmetry.space_group_name_H-M   'P 1'
#
loop_
_entity.id
_entity.type
_entity.pdbx_description
1 polymer ?
#
loop_
_entity_poly.entity_id
_entity_poly.type
_entity_poly.pdbx_seq_one_letter_code
_entity_poly.pdbx_strand_id
1 'polypeptide(L)'
;MFDSPLSASPYEILGVDPAVDDAELRRAYRLRLRQTHPDTGGDAAVFIQVQRAWELIGTAEDRAAYDRRAGLTDDGGEWSGWRPPTVRTDTRQRARSYGHPGGWRRERYLSLIREWAGHGVEVPDPYAPALVRAAPRELRRLLADALAEEATARTVSDLGMGFTVWHDVAAGQTPEDKLDHVVLSPSGLYGVMSEDFGGVVGFRRGEITGPSLGTRAPVTAALARMRAVAKAAKVKFGGAIVVLPDDDLAQAVTPLGSNRGVPVVVVRRSALAMVLRQGVPGARAIGGNELFDVRTRLQQTVRFV
;
A
#
# COMPACT_ATOMS: atom_id res chain seq x y z
N MET A 1 -4.19 7.85 11.13
CA MET A 1 -3.53 7.95 9.81
C MET A 1 -2.21 7.25 9.97
N PHE A 2 -1.95 6.18 9.25
CA PHE A 2 -0.69 5.45 9.39
C PHE A 2 0.30 6.08 8.41
N ASP A 3 1.36 6.68 8.94
CA ASP A 3 2.45 7.14 8.09
C ASP A 3 3.10 5.91 7.45
N SER A 4 3.18 5.92 6.12
CA SER A 4 3.86 4.87 5.39
C SER A 4 5.33 4.80 5.81
N PRO A 5 5.93 3.61 5.96
CA PRO A 5 7.37 3.45 6.15
C PRO A 5 8.21 4.10 5.04
N LEU A 6 7.60 4.39 3.90
CA LEU A 6 8.23 5.03 2.74
C LEU A 6 7.97 6.53 2.68
N SER A 7 6.99 7.05 3.40
CA SER A 7 6.71 8.48 3.42
C SER A 7 7.93 9.22 3.97
N ALA A 8 8.34 10.26 3.26
CA ALA A 8 9.32 11.19 3.79
C ALA A 8 8.74 11.85 5.04
N SER A 9 9.50 11.91 6.13
CA SER A 9 9.09 12.63 7.32
C SER A 9 8.93 14.13 7.00
N PRO A 10 8.13 14.89 7.75
CA PRO A 10 8.06 16.34 7.58
C PRO A 10 9.42 17.02 7.64
N TYR A 11 10.35 16.51 8.45
CA TYR A 11 11.71 17.01 8.54
C TYR A 11 12.51 16.75 7.26
N GLU A 12 12.40 15.55 6.68
CA GLU A 12 13.03 15.19 5.40
C GLU A 12 12.46 16.02 4.24
N ILE A 13 11.14 16.28 4.23
CA ILE A 13 10.50 17.13 3.21
C ILE A 13 11.04 18.57 3.29
N LEU A 14 11.21 19.09 4.50
CA LEU A 14 11.78 20.41 4.72
C LEU A 14 13.31 20.46 4.58
N GLY A 15 13.97 19.29 4.58
CA GLY A 15 15.42 19.15 4.44
C GLY A 15 16.19 19.57 5.69
N VAL A 16 15.64 19.26 6.87
CA VAL A 16 16.21 19.59 8.18
C VAL A 16 16.33 18.37 9.07
N ASP A 17 17.22 18.44 10.05
CA ASP A 17 17.34 17.44 11.11
C ASP A 17 16.18 17.56 12.12
N PRO A 18 15.65 16.47 12.69
CA PRO A 18 14.65 16.52 13.74
C PRO A 18 15.06 17.30 15.00
N ALA A 19 16.35 17.50 15.26
CA ALA A 19 16.85 18.27 16.39
C ALA A 19 16.97 19.78 16.10
N VAL A 20 16.61 20.25 14.89
CA VAL A 20 16.70 21.64 14.48
C VAL A 20 15.87 22.57 15.39
N ASP A 21 16.34 23.80 15.60
CA ASP A 21 15.56 24.80 16.31
C ASP A 21 14.41 25.39 15.47
N ASP A 22 13.47 26.05 16.13
CA ASP A 22 12.28 26.59 15.47
C ASP A 22 12.59 27.71 14.46
N ALA A 23 13.67 28.47 14.66
CA ALA A 23 14.05 29.55 13.76
C ALA A 23 14.62 28.99 12.46
N GLU A 24 15.43 27.94 12.56
CA GLU A 24 16.00 27.24 11.41
C GLU A 24 14.92 26.44 10.67
N LEU A 25 14.01 25.80 11.38
CA LEU A 25 12.86 25.11 10.79
C LEU A 25 12.01 26.08 9.95
N ARG A 26 11.69 27.27 10.47
CA ARG A 26 10.95 28.31 9.73
C ARG A 26 11.73 28.85 8.53
N ARG A 27 13.06 28.93 8.62
CA ARG A 27 13.91 29.33 7.51
C ARG A 27 13.89 28.28 6.39
N ALA A 28 14.03 27.02 6.74
CA ALA A 28 13.98 25.90 5.80
C ALA A 28 12.64 25.81 5.08
N TYR A 29 11.53 25.93 5.81
CA TYR A 29 10.20 25.98 5.22
C TYR A 29 10.06 27.09 4.18
N ARG A 30 10.44 28.33 4.53
CA ARG A 30 10.37 29.47 3.58
C ARG A 30 11.22 29.26 2.35
N LEU A 31 12.39 28.66 2.51
CA LEU A 31 13.28 28.34 1.39
C LEU A 31 12.65 27.29 0.47
N ARG A 32 12.16 26.18 1.04
CA ARG A 32 11.50 25.10 0.29
C ARG A 32 10.23 25.59 -0.42
N LEU A 33 9.41 26.39 0.27
CA LEU A 33 8.20 26.96 -0.30
C LEU A 33 8.48 27.77 -1.57
N ARG A 34 9.54 28.62 -1.56
CA ARG A 34 9.96 29.39 -2.74
C ARG A 34 10.51 28.51 -3.87
N GLN A 35 11.29 27.50 -3.54
CA GLN A 35 11.88 26.59 -4.52
C GLN A 35 10.85 25.73 -5.24
N THR A 36 9.76 25.40 -4.56
CA THR A 36 8.73 24.49 -5.09
C THR A 36 7.48 25.21 -5.60
N HIS A 37 7.45 26.55 -5.52
CA HIS A 37 6.28 27.33 -5.91
C HIS A 37 5.98 27.18 -7.41
N PRO A 38 4.72 26.86 -7.81
CA PRO A 38 4.35 26.66 -9.21
C PRO A 38 4.64 27.88 -10.11
N ASP A 39 4.45 29.10 -9.59
CA ASP A 39 4.68 30.34 -10.34
C ASP A 39 6.15 30.59 -10.67
N THR A 40 7.06 29.95 -9.95
CA THR A 40 8.51 30.01 -10.20
C THR A 40 9.04 28.78 -10.93
N GLY A 41 8.15 27.94 -11.48
CA GLY A 41 8.50 26.73 -12.21
C GLY A 41 8.72 25.51 -11.31
N GLY A 42 8.33 25.57 -10.03
CA GLY A 42 8.40 24.45 -9.11
C GLY A 42 7.30 23.42 -9.33
N ASP A 43 7.51 22.22 -8.78
CA ASP A 43 6.55 21.11 -8.85
C ASP A 43 5.42 21.33 -7.83
N ALA A 44 4.18 21.45 -8.33
CA ALA A 44 2.98 21.66 -7.52
C ALA A 44 2.74 20.51 -6.49
N ALA A 45 3.10 19.27 -6.83
CA ALA A 45 2.96 18.15 -5.90
C ALA A 45 3.94 18.27 -4.73
N VAL A 46 5.18 18.66 -5.01
CA VAL A 46 6.20 18.91 -3.97
C VAL A 46 5.82 20.12 -3.13
N PHE A 47 5.27 21.18 -3.73
CA PHE A 47 4.77 22.35 -3.01
C PHE A 47 3.70 21.98 -1.97
N ILE A 48 2.72 21.15 -2.35
CA ILE A 48 1.68 20.65 -1.44
C ILE A 48 2.30 19.82 -0.30
N GLN A 49 3.29 18.98 -0.60
CA GLN A 49 4.00 18.20 0.43
C GLN A 49 4.72 19.12 1.43
N VAL A 50 5.36 20.19 0.97
CA VAL A 50 6.02 21.19 1.82
C VAL A 50 5.02 21.92 2.73
N GLN A 51 3.85 22.29 2.21
CA GLN A 51 2.78 22.90 3.03
C GLN A 51 2.26 21.92 4.09
N ARG A 52 1.98 20.66 3.73
CA ARG A 52 1.53 19.64 4.68
C ARG A 52 2.59 19.33 5.74
N ALA A 53 3.87 19.28 5.36
CA ALA A 53 4.96 19.10 6.32
C ALA A 53 4.97 20.24 7.36
N TRP A 54 4.75 21.47 6.93
CA TRP A 54 4.66 22.62 7.82
C TRP A 54 3.44 22.57 8.76
N GLU A 55 2.29 22.15 8.27
CA GLU A 55 1.08 21.95 9.08
C GLU A 55 1.30 20.93 10.22
N LEU A 56 2.20 19.95 10.01
CA LEU A 56 2.49 18.89 10.99
C LEU A 56 3.53 19.28 12.05
N ILE A 57 4.48 20.18 11.73
CA ILE A 57 5.61 20.49 12.62
C ILE A 57 5.93 22.00 12.72
N GLY A 58 5.08 22.85 12.16
CA GLY A 58 5.35 24.30 12.06
C GLY A 58 5.21 25.07 13.36
N THR A 59 4.49 24.54 14.34
CA THR A 59 4.40 25.09 15.70
C THR A 59 5.07 24.15 16.70
N ALA A 60 5.52 24.68 17.84
CA ALA A 60 6.12 23.86 18.88
C ALA A 60 5.15 22.76 19.41
N GLU A 61 3.86 23.07 19.44
CA GLU A 61 2.82 22.13 19.91
C GLU A 61 2.60 21.00 18.90
N ASP A 62 2.44 21.35 17.62
CA ASP A 62 2.26 20.37 16.53
C ASP A 62 3.50 19.48 16.36
N ARG A 63 4.69 20.11 16.45
CA ARG A 63 5.97 19.42 16.41
C ARG A 63 6.09 18.40 17.54
N ALA A 64 5.82 18.82 18.79
CA ALA A 64 5.84 17.91 19.94
C ALA A 64 4.80 16.79 19.82
N ALA A 65 3.61 17.08 19.26
CA ALA A 65 2.59 16.07 19.00
C ALA A 65 3.01 15.10 17.89
N TYR A 66 3.67 15.58 16.84
CA TYR A 66 4.23 14.75 15.79
C TYR A 66 5.37 13.87 16.32
N ASP A 67 6.32 14.45 17.08
CA ASP A 67 7.49 13.75 17.59
C ASP A 67 7.11 12.64 18.58
N ARG A 68 6.13 12.89 19.46
CA ARG A 68 5.57 11.83 20.34
C ARG A 68 4.97 10.68 19.53
N ARG A 69 4.15 11.00 18.53
CA ARG A 69 3.50 10.01 17.68
C ARG A 69 4.51 9.25 16.82
N ALA A 70 5.55 9.93 16.36
CA ALA A 70 6.62 9.37 15.55
C ALA A 70 7.71 8.66 16.38
N GLY A 71 7.61 8.63 17.71
CA GLY A 71 8.60 8.01 18.61
C GLY A 71 9.96 8.69 18.56
N LEU A 72 10.00 10.00 18.29
CA LEU A 72 11.23 10.82 18.28
C LEU A 72 11.57 11.38 19.66
N THR A 73 10.65 11.33 20.62
CA THR A 73 10.88 11.67 22.02
C THR A 73 11.01 10.39 22.84
N ASP A 74 11.93 10.39 23.79
CA ASP A 74 12.24 9.26 24.71
C ASP A 74 11.09 8.93 25.70
N ASP A 75 9.97 9.62 25.60
CA ASP A 75 8.76 9.32 26.35
C ASP A 75 8.04 8.14 25.71
N GLY A 76 8.22 6.94 26.28
CA GLY A 76 7.72 5.63 25.91
C GLY A 76 6.28 5.49 25.37
N GLY A 77 5.91 6.33 24.42
CA GLY A 77 4.69 6.23 23.63
C GLY A 77 4.79 5.00 22.74
N GLU A 78 4.18 3.91 23.17
CA GLU A 78 3.99 2.72 22.35
C GLU A 78 3.43 3.12 20.97
N TRP A 79 4.27 3.00 19.94
CA TRP A 79 3.76 2.99 18.59
C TRP A 79 2.74 1.86 18.48
N SER A 80 1.50 2.20 18.25
CA SER A 80 0.44 1.21 17.99
C SER A 80 0.58 0.61 16.58
N GLY A 81 1.84 0.39 16.16
CA GLY A 81 2.16 -0.48 15.06
C GLY A 81 1.66 -1.87 15.37
N TRP A 82 1.31 -2.61 14.39
CA TRP A 82 0.68 -3.92 14.39
C TRP A 82 0.56 -4.58 15.78
N ARG A 83 -0.55 -4.38 16.47
CA ARG A 83 -1.01 -5.29 17.50
C ARG A 83 -1.71 -6.46 16.82
N PRO A 84 -1.40 -7.71 17.14
CA PRO A 84 -2.26 -8.81 16.73
C PRO A 84 -3.70 -8.42 17.08
N PRO A 85 -4.66 -8.60 16.18
CA PRO A 85 -6.03 -8.22 16.44
C PRO A 85 -6.43 -8.91 17.74
N THR A 86 -6.76 -8.11 18.78
CA THR A 86 -7.50 -8.63 19.91
C THR A 86 -8.73 -9.28 19.33
N VAL A 87 -8.89 -10.58 19.56
CA VAL A 87 -10.04 -11.35 19.10
C VAL A 87 -11.28 -10.74 19.75
N ARG A 88 -11.78 -9.65 19.16
CA ARG A 88 -13.18 -9.31 19.33
C ARG A 88 -13.91 -10.40 18.60
N THR A 89 -14.74 -11.13 19.30
CA THR A 89 -15.74 -12.03 18.73
C THR A 89 -16.72 -11.18 17.91
N ASP A 90 -16.27 -10.74 16.74
CA ASP A 90 -17.13 -10.06 15.77
C ASP A 90 -17.98 -11.15 15.13
N THR A 91 -19.25 -11.17 15.46
CA THR A 91 -20.25 -12.11 14.93
C THR A 91 -20.61 -11.81 13.46
N ARG A 92 -20.01 -10.79 12.83
CA ARG A 92 -20.21 -10.50 11.42
C ARG A 92 -19.62 -11.60 10.57
N GLN A 93 -20.41 -12.05 9.61
CA GLN A 93 -19.98 -13.03 8.63
C GLN A 93 -18.91 -12.39 7.72
N ARG A 94 -17.70 -12.92 7.76
CA ARG A 94 -16.56 -12.43 6.97
C ARG A 94 -16.48 -13.07 5.60
N ALA A 95 -15.73 -12.44 4.68
CA ALA A 95 -15.37 -13.05 3.42
C ALA A 95 -14.57 -14.35 3.65
N ARG A 96 -14.72 -15.31 2.73
CA ARG A 96 -13.86 -16.52 2.75
C ARG A 96 -12.47 -16.15 2.34
N SER A 97 -11.48 -16.43 3.19
CA SER A 97 -10.10 -16.02 3.02
C SER A 97 -9.17 -17.24 2.99
N TYR A 98 -8.21 -17.24 2.08
CA TYR A 98 -7.17 -18.25 1.91
C TYR A 98 -5.82 -17.58 1.71
N GLY A 99 -4.74 -18.17 2.23
CA GLY A 99 -3.39 -17.60 2.18
C GLY A 99 -3.12 -16.59 3.29
N HIS A 100 -1.93 -16.00 3.28
CA HIS A 100 -1.45 -15.09 4.33
C HIS A 100 -1.07 -13.74 3.72
N PRO A 101 -1.92 -12.70 3.83
CA PRO A 101 -1.65 -11.41 3.20
C PRO A 101 -0.36 -10.79 3.75
N GLY A 102 0.56 -10.45 2.84
CA GLY A 102 1.83 -9.84 3.18
C GLY A 102 2.82 -10.74 3.91
N GLY A 103 2.51 -12.03 4.06
CA GLY A 103 3.30 -12.97 4.87
C GLY A 103 4.74 -13.05 4.42
N TRP A 104 4.98 -13.35 3.16
CA TRP A 104 6.32 -13.43 2.60
C TRP A 104 7.12 -12.12 2.74
N ARG A 105 6.51 -10.97 2.42
CA ARG A 105 7.18 -9.66 2.53
C ARG A 105 7.54 -9.33 3.96
N ARG A 106 6.68 -9.66 4.90
CA ARG A 106 6.92 -9.46 6.33
C ARG A 106 8.05 -10.34 6.85
N GLU A 107 8.05 -11.63 6.51
CA GLU A 107 9.14 -12.53 6.90
C GLU A 107 10.48 -12.08 6.31
N ARG A 108 10.46 -11.67 5.03
CA ARG A 108 11.65 -11.13 4.37
C ARG A 108 12.14 -9.85 5.04
N TYR A 109 11.23 -8.94 5.39
CA TYR A 109 11.57 -7.74 6.17
C TYR A 109 12.20 -8.10 7.51
N LEU A 110 11.59 -8.99 8.27
CA LEU A 110 12.08 -9.40 9.58
C LEU A 110 13.46 -10.07 9.53
N SER A 111 13.74 -10.83 8.49
CA SER A 111 15.07 -11.41 8.26
C SER A 111 16.09 -10.31 7.98
N LEU A 112 15.81 -9.45 7.01
CA LEU A 112 16.74 -8.43 6.54
C LEU A 112 16.98 -7.31 7.57
N ILE A 113 15.98 -6.90 8.35
CA ILE A 113 16.16 -5.86 9.36
C ILE A 113 17.09 -6.32 10.48
N ARG A 114 17.03 -7.60 10.88
CA ARG A 114 17.95 -8.19 11.85
C ARG A 114 19.37 -8.32 11.31
N GLU A 115 19.49 -8.75 10.06
CA GLU A 115 20.79 -8.81 9.37
C GLU A 115 21.42 -7.42 9.24
N TRP A 116 20.62 -6.42 8.87
CA TRP A 116 21.09 -5.03 8.74
C TRP A 116 21.50 -4.42 10.09
N ALA A 117 20.77 -4.72 11.17
CA ALA A 117 21.12 -4.26 12.52
C ALA A 117 22.47 -4.81 13.00
N GLY A 118 22.91 -5.94 12.45
CA GLY A 118 24.21 -6.56 12.73
C GLY A 118 24.10 -7.87 13.50
N HIS A 119 25.08 -8.75 13.27
CA HIS A 119 25.16 -10.02 13.95
C HIS A 119 25.31 -9.82 15.46
N GLY A 120 24.46 -10.46 16.26
CA GLY A 120 24.47 -10.39 17.71
C GLY A 120 23.82 -9.16 18.32
N VAL A 121 23.31 -8.25 17.51
CA VAL A 121 22.48 -7.15 18.00
C VAL A 121 21.05 -7.64 18.23
N GLU A 122 20.59 -7.51 19.45
CA GLU A 122 19.20 -7.80 19.79
C GLU A 122 18.31 -6.69 19.23
N VAL A 123 17.28 -7.05 18.49
CA VAL A 123 16.26 -6.14 17.95
C VAL A 123 14.92 -6.46 18.62
N PRO A 124 14.62 -5.87 19.78
CA PRO A 124 13.43 -6.20 20.55
C PRO A 124 12.14 -5.86 19.81
N ASP A 125 12.13 -4.72 19.12
CA ASP A 125 11.01 -4.30 18.26
C ASP A 125 11.51 -3.98 16.83
N PRO A 126 11.36 -4.92 15.87
CA PRO A 126 11.71 -4.70 14.48
C PRO A 126 10.88 -3.60 13.78
N TYR A 127 9.79 -3.17 14.40
CA TYR A 127 8.88 -2.17 13.86
C TYR A 127 9.03 -0.79 14.52
N ALA A 128 9.97 -0.64 15.44
CA ALA A 128 10.24 0.64 16.10
C ALA A 128 10.45 1.75 15.06
N PRO A 129 9.75 2.89 15.16
CA PRO A 129 9.80 3.94 14.14
C PRO A 129 11.20 4.47 13.86
N ALA A 130 12.03 4.59 14.89
CA ALA A 130 13.42 5.03 14.75
C ALA A 130 14.25 4.02 13.93
N LEU A 131 14.10 2.72 14.19
CA LEU A 131 14.77 1.65 13.46
C LEU A 131 14.31 1.61 12.00
N VAL A 132 13.00 1.67 11.77
CA VAL A 132 12.41 1.66 10.42
C VAL A 132 12.90 2.85 9.61
N ARG A 133 12.95 4.04 10.19
CA ARG A 133 13.44 5.24 9.49
C ARG A 133 14.92 5.18 9.15
N ALA A 134 15.75 4.62 10.04
CA ALA A 134 17.17 4.44 9.81
C ALA A 134 17.47 3.34 8.76
N ALA A 135 16.53 2.42 8.54
CA ALA A 135 16.73 1.30 7.65
C ALA A 135 16.82 1.73 6.18
N PRO A 136 17.58 0.99 5.34
CA PRO A 136 17.60 1.19 3.90
C PRO A 136 16.21 1.23 3.28
N ARG A 137 16.04 2.02 2.22
CA ARG A 137 14.76 2.20 1.54
C ARG A 137 14.12 0.89 1.08
N GLU A 138 14.93 -0.09 0.69
CA GLU A 138 14.45 -1.40 0.25
C GLU A 138 13.75 -2.16 1.39
N LEU A 139 14.30 -2.11 2.60
CA LEU A 139 13.69 -2.71 3.78
C LEU A 139 12.39 -2.00 4.16
N ARG A 140 12.42 -0.66 4.16
CA ARG A 140 11.22 0.16 4.41
C ARG A 140 10.11 -0.15 3.41
N ARG A 141 10.48 -0.40 2.16
CA ARG A 141 9.53 -0.78 1.11
C ARG A 141 8.90 -2.14 1.36
N LEU A 142 9.69 -3.16 1.73
CA LEU A 142 9.14 -4.47 2.07
C LEU A 142 8.09 -4.39 3.18
N LEU A 143 8.37 -3.57 4.20
CA LEU A 143 7.42 -3.34 5.28
C LEU A 143 6.17 -2.59 4.81
N ALA A 144 6.34 -1.53 4.01
CA ALA A 144 5.22 -0.75 3.48
C ALA A 144 4.28 -1.60 2.62
N ASP A 145 4.84 -2.40 1.73
CA ASP A 145 4.09 -3.30 0.87
C ASP A 145 3.36 -4.40 1.70
N ALA A 146 4.01 -4.96 2.74
CA ALA A 146 3.36 -5.92 3.64
C ALA A 146 2.17 -5.29 4.38
N LEU A 147 2.34 -4.08 4.92
CA LEU A 147 1.27 -3.35 5.60
C LEU A 147 0.12 -2.97 4.66
N ALA A 148 0.43 -2.62 3.40
CA ALA A 148 -0.57 -2.33 2.38
C ALA A 148 -1.43 -3.57 2.07
N GLU A 149 -0.81 -4.74 1.90
CA GLU A 149 -1.50 -6.01 1.68
C GLU A 149 -2.41 -6.37 2.87
N GLU A 150 -1.89 -6.29 4.08
CA GLU A 150 -2.68 -6.58 5.30
C GLU A 150 -3.87 -5.62 5.47
N ALA A 151 -3.69 -4.34 5.15
CA ALA A 151 -4.76 -3.36 5.21
C ALA A 151 -5.86 -3.65 4.17
N THR A 152 -5.46 -4.03 2.95
CA THR A 152 -6.38 -4.45 1.89
C THR A 152 -7.12 -5.73 2.30
N ALA A 153 -6.42 -6.72 2.85
CA ALA A 153 -7.01 -7.97 3.32
C ALA A 153 -8.07 -7.73 4.40
N ARG A 154 -7.82 -6.82 5.36
CA ARG A 154 -8.82 -6.41 6.36
C ARG A 154 -10.07 -5.84 5.71
N THR A 155 -9.90 -4.91 4.77
CA THR A 155 -11.03 -4.31 4.03
C THR A 155 -11.85 -5.36 3.30
N VAL A 156 -11.21 -6.31 2.62
CA VAL A 156 -11.90 -7.39 1.88
C VAL A 156 -12.59 -8.37 2.83
N SER A 157 -11.96 -8.70 3.96
CA SER A 157 -12.55 -9.59 4.98
C SER A 157 -13.90 -9.08 5.47
N ASP A 158 -14.05 -7.77 5.64
CA ASP A 158 -15.26 -7.13 6.16
C ASP A 158 -16.42 -7.02 5.13
N LEU A 159 -16.21 -7.46 3.90
CA LEU A 159 -17.24 -7.41 2.84
C LEU A 159 -18.34 -8.47 2.98
N GLY A 160 -18.09 -9.54 3.75
CA GLY A 160 -19.06 -10.58 4.04
C GLY A 160 -18.97 -11.82 3.13
N MET A 161 -19.83 -12.80 3.38
CA MET A 161 -19.77 -14.16 2.78
C MET A 161 -19.93 -14.23 1.25
N GLY A 162 -20.44 -13.18 0.62
CA GLY A 162 -20.53 -13.11 -0.84
C GLY A 162 -19.18 -13.02 -1.54
N PHE A 163 -18.10 -12.75 -0.76
CA PHE A 163 -16.76 -12.57 -1.26
C PHE A 163 -15.87 -13.76 -0.90
N THR A 164 -14.95 -14.09 -1.81
CA THR A 164 -13.89 -15.05 -1.56
C THR A 164 -12.57 -14.42 -2.00
N VAL A 165 -11.55 -14.49 -1.16
CA VAL A 165 -10.24 -13.92 -1.44
C VAL A 165 -9.14 -14.96 -1.26
N TRP A 166 -8.18 -14.96 -2.16
CA TRP A 166 -6.93 -15.70 -2.08
C TRP A 166 -5.80 -14.66 -2.00
N HIS A 167 -5.02 -14.71 -0.93
CA HIS A 167 -3.88 -13.83 -0.68
C HIS A 167 -2.59 -14.51 -1.13
N ASP A 168 -1.59 -13.72 -1.50
CA ASP A 168 -0.24 -14.18 -1.87
C ASP A 168 -0.24 -15.30 -2.91
N VAL A 169 -1.01 -15.10 -3.99
CA VAL A 169 -1.17 -16.08 -5.06
C VAL A 169 0.05 -16.08 -5.96
N ALA A 170 0.76 -17.21 -6.02
CA ALA A 170 1.93 -17.41 -6.88
C ALA A 170 1.56 -17.24 -8.37
N ALA A 171 2.29 -16.40 -9.07
CA ALA A 171 2.09 -16.08 -10.48
C ALA A 171 3.35 -16.34 -11.34
N GLY A 172 4.45 -16.76 -10.73
CA GLY A 172 5.73 -17.04 -11.38
C GLY A 172 6.57 -18.04 -10.61
N GLN A 173 7.88 -17.99 -10.84
CA GLN A 173 8.85 -18.92 -10.23
C GLN A 173 9.44 -18.38 -8.92
N THR A 174 9.40 -17.07 -8.72
CA THR A 174 9.96 -16.42 -7.54
C THR A 174 8.84 -15.93 -6.62
N PRO A 175 9.08 -15.81 -5.32
CA PRO A 175 8.09 -15.30 -4.38
C PRO A 175 7.62 -13.87 -4.67
N GLU A 176 8.44 -13.07 -5.36
CA GLU A 176 8.09 -11.72 -5.81
C GLU A 176 7.05 -11.74 -6.94
N ASP A 177 6.98 -12.84 -7.70
CA ASP A 177 6.03 -13.02 -8.80
C ASP A 177 4.70 -13.52 -8.26
N LYS A 178 4.02 -12.68 -7.50
CA LYS A 178 2.73 -12.99 -6.88
C LYS A 178 1.67 -11.95 -7.18
N LEU A 179 0.40 -12.34 -7.16
CA LEU A 179 -0.72 -11.42 -6.97
C LEU A 179 -1.00 -11.30 -5.47
N ASP A 180 -1.06 -10.09 -4.96
CA ASP A 180 -1.31 -9.86 -3.55
C ASP A 180 -2.68 -10.42 -3.14
N HIS A 181 -3.70 -10.18 -4.00
CA HIS A 181 -5.01 -10.77 -3.77
C HIS A 181 -5.72 -11.11 -5.09
N VAL A 182 -6.41 -12.24 -5.10
CA VAL A 182 -7.42 -12.60 -6.10
C VAL A 182 -8.77 -12.55 -5.39
N VAL A 183 -9.66 -11.66 -5.82
CA VAL A 183 -10.96 -11.43 -5.17
C VAL A 183 -12.08 -11.86 -6.11
N LEU A 184 -12.84 -12.86 -5.68
CA LEU A 184 -14.08 -13.28 -6.33
C LEU A 184 -15.27 -12.66 -5.59
N SER A 185 -16.06 -11.89 -6.31
CA SER A 185 -17.22 -11.16 -5.80
C SER A 185 -18.44 -11.36 -6.68
N PRO A 186 -19.63 -10.97 -6.25
CA PRO A 186 -20.81 -10.96 -7.11
C PRO A 186 -20.67 -10.07 -8.34
N SER A 187 -19.81 -9.04 -8.28
CA SER A 187 -19.53 -8.13 -9.40
C SER A 187 -18.48 -8.64 -10.40
N GLY A 188 -17.70 -9.67 -10.03
CA GLY A 188 -16.68 -10.22 -10.91
C GLY A 188 -15.49 -10.86 -10.20
N LEU A 189 -14.50 -11.30 -10.98
CA LEU A 189 -13.19 -11.77 -10.53
C LEU A 189 -12.14 -10.68 -10.76
N TYR A 190 -11.46 -10.26 -9.71
CA TYR A 190 -10.49 -9.17 -9.75
C TYR A 190 -9.11 -9.62 -9.28
N GLY A 191 -8.06 -9.18 -10.01
CA GLY A 191 -6.70 -9.17 -9.50
C GLY A 191 -6.48 -7.84 -8.76
N VAL A 192 -6.07 -7.91 -7.50
CA VAL A 192 -5.88 -6.73 -6.65
C VAL A 192 -4.43 -6.70 -6.20
N MET A 193 -3.75 -5.60 -6.46
CA MET A 193 -2.41 -5.29 -5.98
C MET A 193 -2.49 -4.20 -4.94
N SER A 194 -1.76 -4.35 -3.86
CA SER A 194 -1.69 -3.40 -2.75
C SER A 194 -0.30 -2.81 -2.72
N GLU A 195 -0.19 -1.56 -3.09
CA GLU A 195 1.09 -0.88 -3.25
C GLU A 195 1.15 0.35 -2.33
N ASP A 196 2.36 0.71 -1.94
CA ASP A 196 2.66 1.95 -1.25
C ASP A 196 3.94 2.52 -1.85
N PHE A 197 3.84 3.65 -2.53
CA PHE A 197 4.98 4.28 -3.20
C PHE A 197 5.62 5.40 -2.37
N GLY A 198 5.05 5.68 -1.19
CA GLY A 198 5.56 6.68 -0.25
C GLY A 198 5.23 8.12 -0.64
N GLY A 199 4.19 8.35 -1.43
CA GLY A 199 3.72 9.68 -1.80
C GLY A 199 2.88 9.71 -3.06
N VAL A 200 2.43 10.92 -3.41
CA VAL A 200 1.50 11.17 -4.51
C VAL A 200 2.02 10.62 -5.84
N VAL A 201 1.14 9.94 -6.54
CA VAL A 201 1.43 9.35 -7.86
C VAL A 201 0.73 10.10 -8.99
N GLY A 202 1.33 10.03 -10.18
CA GLY A 202 0.74 10.46 -11.44
C GLY A 202 0.40 9.28 -12.34
N PHE A 203 -0.18 9.58 -13.49
CA PHE A 203 -0.58 8.56 -14.48
C PHE A 203 -0.14 8.96 -15.86
N ARG A 204 0.45 8.02 -16.60
CA ARG A 204 0.87 8.26 -17.98
C ARG A 204 0.72 6.98 -18.79
N ARG A 205 -0.02 7.04 -19.91
CA ARG A 205 -0.21 5.92 -20.86
C ARG A 205 -0.72 4.63 -20.21
N GLY A 206 -1.65 4.76 -19.24
CA GLY A 206 -2.21 3.61 -18.54
C GLY A 206 -1.28 2.99 -17.47
N GLU A 207 -0.20 3.70 -17.10
CA GLU A 207 0.74 3.26 -16.07
C GLU A 207 0.81 4.28 -14.93
N ILE A 208 1.17 3.81 -13.74
CA ILE A 208 1.40 4.65 -12.56
C ILE A 208 2.83 5.20 -12.65
N THR A 209 2.97 6.49 -12.40
CA THR A 209 4.25 7.20 -12.41
C THR A 209 4.46 7.96 -11.10
N GLY A 210 5.71 8.13 -10.69
CA GLY A 210 6.06 8.87 -9.48
C GLY A 210 7.56 8.82 -9.21
N PRO A 211 8.07 9.72 -8.36
CA PRO A 211 9.51 9.82 -8.07
C PRO A 211 10.11 8.51 -7.54
N SER A 212 9.30 7.76 -6.81
CA SER A 212 9.71 6.50 -6.17
C SER A 212 9.70 5.29 -7.10
N LEU A 213 9.09 5.40 -8.27
CA LEU A 213 8.86 4.29 -9.19
C LEU A 213 10.03 4.05 -10.14
N GLY A 214 10.78 5.10 -10.50
CA GLY A 214 11.84 4.99 -11.50
C GLY A 214 11.30 4.40 -12.81
N THR A 215 11.88 3.30 -13.27
CA THR A 215 11.47 2.58 -14.49
C THR A 215 10.43 1.48 -14.23
N ARG A 216 9.92 1.32 -13.01
CA ARG A 216 8.92 0.30 -12.69
C ARG A 216 7.60 0.58 -13.36
N ALA A 217 6.92 -0.49 -13.78
CA ALA A 217 5.63 -0.47 -14.44
C ALA A 217 4.65 -1.38 -13.67
N PRO A 218 4.12 -0.92 -12.51
CA PRO A 218 3.32 -1.75 -11.61
C PRO A 218 2.05 -2.28 -12.25
N VAL A 219 1.36 -1.49 -13.08
CA VAL A 219 0.16 -1.96 -13.80
C VAL A 219 0.50 -3.06 -14.80
N THR A 220 1.56 -2.87 -15.58
CA THR A 220 2.04 -3.87 -16.53
C THR A 220 2.42 -5.17 -15.83
N ALA A 221 3.12 -5.09 -14.69
CA ALA A 221 3.50 -6.23 -13.88
C ALA A 221 2.27 -6.95 -13.30
N ALA A 222 1.30 -6.22 -12.74
CA ALA A 222 0.05 -6.76 -12.24
C ALA A 222 -0.70 -7.56 -13.31
N LEU A 223 -0.85 -6.98 -14.51
CA LEU A 223 -1.52 -7.63 -15.63
C LEU A 223 -0.77 -8.87 -16.14
N ALA A 224 0.56 -8.89 -16.07
CA ALA A 224 1.35 -10.09 -16.41
C ALA A 224 1.09 -11.23 -15.41
N ARG A 225 1.10 -10.94 -14.12
CA ARG A 225 0.79 -11.89 -13.04
C ARG A 225 -0.64 -12.40 -13.14
N MET A 226 -1.62 -11.53 -13.39
CA MET A 226 -3.02 -11.93 -13.62
C MET A 226 -3.15 -12.88 -14.79
N ARG A 227 -2.43 -12.65 -15.91
CA ARG A 227 -2.44 -13.56 -17.06
C ARG A 227 -1.89 -14.94 -16.73
N ALA A 228 -0.83 -15.01 -15.90
CA ALA A 228 -0.26 -16.27 -15.47
C ALA A 228 -1.27 -17.08 -14.63
N VAL A 229 -1.90 -16.45 -13.64
CA VAL A 229 -2.95 -17.06 -12.82
C VAL A 229 -4.18 -17.45 -13.66
N ALA A 230 -4.63 -16.57 -14.56
CA ALA A 230 -5.76 -16.83 -15.46
C ALA A 230 -5.53 -18.06 -16.34
N LYS A 231 -4.31 -18.20 -16.87
CA LYS A 231 -3.91 -19.36 -17.69
C LYS A 231 -3.88 -20.64 -16.86
N ALA A 232 -3.29 -20.60 -15.67
CA ALA A 232 -3.18 -21.76 -14.79
C ALA A 232 -4.55 -22.26 -14.32
N ALA A 233 -5.41 -21.36 -13.83
CA ALA A 233 -6.72 -21.70 -13.29
C ALA A 233 -7.83 -21.78 -14.35
N LYS A 234 -7.54 -21.47 -15.62
CA LYS A 234 -8.53 -21.39 -16.70
C LYS A 234 -9.72 -20.47 -16.36
N VAL A 235 -9.42 -19.32 -15.77
CA VAL A 235 -10.41 -18.29 -15.40
C VAL A 235 -10.17 -17.01 -16.19
N LYS A 236 -11.18 -16.11 -16.19
CA LYS A 236 -11.06 -14.78 -16.81
C LYS A 236 -11.25 -13.72 -15.74
N PHE A 237 -10.25 -12.86 -15.57
CA PHE A 237 -10.40 -11.69 -14.72
C PHE A 237 -11.31 -10.66 -15.38
N GLY A 238 -12.24 -10.11 -14.59
CA GLY A 238 -13.11 -9.01 -14.99
C GLY A 238 -12.43 -7.65 -14.92
N GLY A 239 -11.39 -7.49 -14.08
CA GLY A 239 -10.66 -6.23 -13.94
C GLY A 239 -9.43 -6.37 -13.07
N ALA A 240 -8.55 -5.36 -13.18
CA ALA A 240 -7.38 -5.17 -12.33
C ALA A 240 -7.58 -3.94 -11.43
N ILE A 241 -7.26 -4.08 -10.16
CA ILE A 241 -7.38 -3.02 -9.17
C ILE A 241 -6.01 -2.83 -8.52
N VAL A 242 -5.50 -1.60 -8.55
CA VAL A 242 -4.32 -1.22 -7.75
C VAL A 242 -4.80 -0.35 -6.61
N VAL A 243 -4.53 -0.77 -5.38
CA VAL A 243 -4.92 -0.08 -4.15
C VAL A 243 -3.74 0.72 -3.63
N LEU A 244 -3.95 2.00 -3.39
CA LEU A 244 -2.94 2.90 -2.84
C LEU A 244 -3.46 3.57 -1.55
N PRO A 245 -2.56 4.10 -0.71
CA PRO A 245 -2.94 4.98 0.39
C PRO A 245 -3.81 6.14 -0.09
N ASP A 246 -4.73 6.58 0.75
CA ASP A 246 -5.72 7.59 0.38
C ASP A 246 -5.09 8.93 0.01
N ASP A 247 -4.00 9.29 0.67
CA ASP A 247 -3.29 10.55 0.46
C ASP A 247 -2.44 10.57 -0.84
N ASP A 248 -2.18 9.40 -1.44
CA ASP A 248 -1.36 9.27 -2.65
C ASP A 248 -2.16 9.53 -3.95
N LEU A 249 -3.48 9.62 -3.85
CA LEU A 249 -4.39 9.79 -4.99
C LEU A 249 -5.24 11.04 -4.85
N ALA A 250 -5.37 11.80 -5.92
CA ALA A 250 -6.27 12.96 -5.97
C ALA A 250 -7.76 12.55 -5.98
N GLN A 251 -8.08 11.41 -6.59
CA GLN A 251 -9.44 10.89 -6.73
C GLN A 251 -9.59 9.54 -6.04
N ALA A 252 -10.79 9.25 -5.53
CA ALA A 252 -11.10 7.98 -4.87
C ALA A 252 -10.94 6.77 -5.81
N VAL A 253 -11.27 6.94 -7.10
CA VAL A 253 -11.15 5.94 -8.17
C VAL A 253 -10.62 6.63 -9.42
N THR A 254 -9.53 6.13 -9.97
CA THR A 254 -8.92 6.63 -11.21
C THR A 254 -8.88 5.50 -12.24
N PRO A 255 -9.74 5.54 -13.29
CA PRO A 255 -9.67 4.59 -14.38
C PRO A 255 -8.42 4.82 -15.24
N LEU A 256 -7.68 3.75 -15.54
CA LEU A 256 -6.51 3.78 -16.43
C LEU A 256 -6.82 3.23 -17.84
N GLY A 257 -8.10 2.98 -18.14
CA GLY A 257 -8.53 2.37 -19.38
C GLY A 257 -8.52 0.85 -19.35
N SER A 258 -8.40 0.23 -20.52
CA SER A 258 -8.41 -1.24 -20.66
C SER A 258 -7.15 -1.73 -21.37
N ASN A 259 -6.58 -2.80 -20.87
CA ASN A 259 -5.45 -3.48 -21.50
C ASN A 259 -5.89 -4.88 -21.91
N ARG A 260 -5.91 -5.14 -23.24
CA ARG A 260 -6.36 -6.42 -23.81
C ARG A 260 -7.73 -6.89 -23.30
N GLY A 261 -8.66 -5.94 -23.13
CA GLY A 261 -10.02 -6.21 -22.66
C GLY A 261 -10.16 -6.33 -21.15
N VAL A 262 -9.10 -6.14 -20.36
CA VAL A 262 -9.15 -6.09 -18.89
C VAL A 262 -9.13 -4.62 -18.46
N PRO A 263 -10.21 -4.09 -17.89
CA PRO A 263 -10.23 -2.74 -17.35
C PRO A 263 -9.31 -2.65 -16.13
N VAL A 264 -8.64 -1.51 -15.98
CA VAL A 264 -7.71 -1.22 -14.89
C VAL A 264 -8.16 0.04 -14.15
N VAL A 265 -8.22 -0.05 -12.83
CA VAL A 265 -8.49 1.10 -11.96
C VAL A 265 -7.45 1.19 -10.87
N VAL A 266 -7.11 2.42 -10.49
CA VAL A 266 -6.36 2.70 -9.27
C VAL A 266 -7.32 3.30 -8.26
N VAL A 267 -7.32 2.81 -7.04
CA VAL A 267 -8.30 3.17 -6.03
C VAL A 267 -7.64 3.56 -4.71
N ARG A 268 -8.22 4.54 -4.03
CA ARG A 268 -7.90 4.76 -2.62
C ARG A 268 -8.30 3.54 -1.81
N ARG A 269 -7.55 3.22 -0.78
CA ARG A 269 -7.88 2.10 0.13
C ARG A 269 -9.29 2.22 0.70
N SER A 270 -9.72 3.42 1.07
CA SER A 270 -11.08 3.68 1.57
C SER A 270 -12.18 3.41 0.55
N ALA A 271 -11.89 3.50 -0.75
CA ALA A 271 -12.87 3.27 -1.83
C ALA A 271 -12.94 1.80 -2.28
N LEU A 272 -11.99 0.95 -1.88
CA LEU A 272 -11.92 -0.43 -2.36
C LEU A 272 -13.20 -1.23 -2.11
N ALA A 273 -13.77 -1.11 -0.92
CA ALA A 273 -15.00 -1.81 -0.55
C ALA A 273 -16.18 -1.48 -1.49
N MET A 274 -16.32 -0.20 -1.85
CA MET A 274 -17.33 0.26 -2.80
C MET A 274 -17.09 -0.33 -4.19
N VAL A 275 -15.84 -0.25 -4.70
CA VAL A 275 -15.48 -0.75 -6.03
C VAL A 275 -15.72 -2.27 -6.14
N LEU A 276 -15.36 -3.05 -5.11
CA LEU A 276 -15.58 -4.49 -5.10
C LEU A 276 -17.07 -4.87 -5.05
N ARG A 277 -17.93 -4.04 -4.43
CA ARG A 277 -19.38 -4.26 -4.41
C ARG A 277 -20.06 -3.86 -5.72
N GLN A 278 -19.69 -2.70 -6.27
CA GLN A 278 -20.29 -2.16 -7.48
C GLN A 278 -19.70 -2.74 -8.77
N GLY A 279 -18.47 -3.23 -8.71
CA GLY A 279 -17.68 -3.67 -9.86
C GLY A 279 -16.84 -2.55 -10.46
N VAL A 280 -15.81 -2.95 -11.20
CA VAL A 280 -14.98 -2.04 -12.00
C VAL A 280 -15.75 -1.67 -13.28
N PRO A 281 -15.84 -0.40 -13.67
CA PRO A 281 -16.48 0.01 -14.91
C PRO A 281 -15.93 -0.73 -16.13
N GLY A 282 -16.82 -1.32 -16.94
CA GLY A 282 -16.44 -2.14 -18.09
C GLY A 282 -16.00 -3.58 -17.75
N ALA A 283 -16.01 -3.95 -16.48
CA ALA A 283 -15.72 -5.32 -16.06
C ALA A 283 -16.85 -6.28 -16.39
N ARG A 284 -16.48 -7.53 -16.68
CA ARG A 284 -17.44 -8.61 -16.84
C ARG A 284 -17.93 -9.07 -15.47
N ALA A 285 -19.25 -8.99 -15.25
CA ALA A 285 -19.89 -9.59 -14.09
C ALA A 285 -19.87 -11.13 -14.19
N ILE A 286 -19.77 -11.78 -13.05
CA ILE A 286 -19.85 -13.24 -12.91
C ILE A 286 -21.13 -13.56 -12.12
N GLY A 287 -21.99 -14.42 -12.64
CA GLY A 287 -23.23 -14.76 -11.96
C GLY A 287 -23.51 -16.26 -11.91
N GLY A 288 -24.41 -16.64 -11.03
CA GLY A 288 -24.96 -17.98 -10.95
C GLY A 288 -23.91 -19.10 -10.83
N ASN A 289 -24.05 -20.12 -11.66
CA ASN A 289 -23.17 -21.30 -11.61
C ASN A 289 -21.70 -20.99 -11.96
N GLU A 290 -21.44 -19.97 -12.78
CA GLU A 290 -20.06 -19.58 -13.15
C GLU A 290 -19.24 -19.18 -11.92
N LEU A 291 -19.85 -18.55 -10.91
CA LEU A 291 -19.18 -18.16 -9.67
C LEU A 291 -18.66 -19.38 -8.90
N PHE A 292 -19.45 -20.46 -8.85
CA PHE A 292 -19.01 -21.71 -8.22
C PHE A 292 -17.88 -22.37 -8.99
N ASP A 293 -17.99 -22.42 -10.32
CA ASP A 293 -16.95 -23.00 -11.18
C ASP A 293 -15.63 -22.25 -11.05
N VAL A 294 -15.66 -20.92 -11.08
CA VAL A 294 -14.47 -20.07 -10.92
C VAL A 294 -13.85 -20.29 -9.53
N ARG A 295 -14.66 -20.34 -8.47
CA ARG A 295 -14.16 -20.62 -7.11
C ARG A 295 -13.49 -21.98 -7.04
N THR A 296 -14.12 -23.03 -7.55
CA THR A 296 -13.59 -24.40 -7.54
C THR A 296 -12.26 -24.50 -8.29
N ARG A 297 -12.18 -23.90 -9.49
CA ARG A 297 -10.94 -23.89 -10.28
C ARG A 297 -9.80 -23.15 -9.56
N LEU A 298 -10.08 -21.99 -8.96
CA LEU A 298 -9.09 -21.27 -8.17
C LEU A 298 -8.63 -22.08 -6.97
N GLN A 299 -9.55 -22.68 -6.20
CA GLN A 299 -9.19 -23.51 -5.04
C GLN A 299 -8.31 -24.71 -5.39
N GLN A 300 -8.52 -25.31 -6.55
CA GLN A 300 -7.74 -26.46 -6.99
C GLN A 300 -6.39 -26.11 -7.60
N THR A 301 -6.22 -24.88 -8.08
CA THR A 301 -5.06 -24.50 -8.91
C THR A 301 -4.13 -23.50 -8.23
N VAL A 302 -4.68 -22.61 -7.40
CA VAL A 302 -3.90 -21.56 -6.74
C VAL A 302 -2.87 -22.18 -5.81
N ARG A 303 -1.64 -21.69 -5.92
CA ARG A 303 -0.55 -21.92 -4.97
C ARG A 303 -0.26 -20.62 -4.26
N PHE A 304 0.14 -20.72 -3.02
CA PHE A 304 0.53 -19.57 -2.20
C PHE A 304 2.06 -19.49 -2.13
N VAL A 305 2.53 -18.26 -1.93
CA VAL A 305 3.95 -17.98 -1.70
C VAL A 305 4.27 -18.11 -0.22
#